data_e4c37f015ec5b374cd82c91c3c4cea96
#
_entry.id   e4c37f015ec5b374cd82c91c3c4cea96
#
_cell.length_a   1.000
_cell.length_b   1.000
_cell.length_c   1.000
_cell.angle_alpha   90.00
_cell.angle_beta   90.00
_cell.angle_gamma   90.00
#
_symmetry.space_group_name_H-M   'P 1'
#
loop_
_entity.id
_entity.type
_entity.pdbx_description
1 polymer ?
#
loop_
_entity_poly.entity_id
_entity_poly.type
_entity_poly.pdbx_seq_one_letter_code
_entity_poly.pdbx_strand_id
1 'polypeptide(L)'
;MTARRNRRAGVEDRWYRTVRDQSGAESKVESASHGTGKRWRARYVDDQSREHARGFERKADAQRWLDSIVSSQVTGNYVDPQLGKITFASFYREWSSRQVWVPGTVQAMNLAANSVTFGSVALGDLRPSHVETWVKSMRDKPLEPSTIRTRFNNVRSVLKAAKRDKVLGDDPTEGITLPRQRRSEAAMRIPTTEQVGDLLRCADDDFSAFIALCAFGGLRLGEAAALRVSDVNFLRREIRVQRQVQRANGGAVEIRAPKYGSERTIFAPAGLIDMLAEYIQSWCCGSDPDRWLYPGESGDPWHQNTVGYRWRKAKKAAKQLDWHLHDLRHFYASGLIHAGCDVVTVQKALGHSSPTVTLTTYAHLWPNADDRTRKAAESMFAEAAADVLRTESAK
;
A
#
# COMPACT_ATOMS: atom_id res chain seq x y z
N MET A 1 31.08 11.26 -46.17
CA MET A 1 30.23 10.39 -45.33
C MET A 1 28.78 10.83 -45.53
N THR A 2 28.04 10.15 -46.42
CA THR A 2 26.65 10.43 -46.73
C THR A 2 25.79 9.96 -45.54
N ALA A 3 25.10 10.89 -44.88
CA ALA A 3 24.14 10.60 -43.85
C ALA A 3 23.12 9.55 -44.32
N ARG A 4 23.15 8.36 -43.79
CA ARG A 4 22.10 7.36 -43.94
C ARG A 4 20.78 7.97 -43.50
N ARG A 5 19.98 8.47 -44.40
CA ARG A 5 18.61 8.89 -44.13
C ARG A 5 17.88 7.73 -43.44
N ASN A 6 17.49 7.96 -42.23
CA ASN A 6 16.80 7.01 -41.39
C ASN A 6 15.47 6.60 -42.08
N ARG A 7 15.44 5.53 -42.87
CA ARG A 7 14.22 4.94 -43.41
C ARG A 7 13.48 4.12 -42.33
N ARG A 8 13.33 4.70 -41.15
CA ARG A 8 12.67 4.00 -40.03
C ARG A 8 11.16 3.94 -40.14
N ALA A 9 10.55 4.79 -41.01
CA ALA A 9 9.11 4.83 -41.20
C ALA A 9 8.76 5.23 -42.65
N GLY A 10 7.72 4.66 -43.24
CA GLY A 10 7.27 5.01 -44.57
C GLY A 10 5.98 4.32 -45.00
N VAL A 11 5.28 4.94 -45.97
CA VAL A 11 4.10 4.35 -46.65
C VAL A 11 4.49 4.01 -48.10
N GLU A 12 4.25 2.77 -48.48
CA GLU A 12 4.55 2.25 -49.82
C GLU A 12 3.27 1.80 -50.54
N ASP A 13 3.27 1.98 -51.88
CA ASP A 13 2.24 1.45 -52.76
C ASP A 13 2.63 0.01 -53.18
N ARG A 14 1.86 -0.98 -52.76
CA ARG A 14 2.13 -2.40 -53.06
C ARG A 14 1.71 -2.80 -54.45
N TRP A 15 0.78 -2.05 -55.04
CA TRP A 15 0.25 -2.38 -56.37
C TRP A 15 1.08 -1.79 -57.49
N TYR A 16 1.82 -0.68 -57.25
CA TYR A 16 2.66 -0.05 -58.24
C TYR A 16 4.08 0.16 -57.71
N ARG A 17 5.07 -0.04 -58.59
CA ARG A 17 6.47 0.29 -58.34
C ARG A 17 6.94 1.36 -59.31
N THR A 18 7.77 2.28 -58.89
CA THR A 18 8.41 3.25 -59.73
C THR A 18 9.64 2.61 -60.37
N VAL A 19 9.71 2.62 -61.69
CA VAL A 19 10.85 2.17 -62.47
C VAL A 19 11.43 3.39 -63.20
N ARG A 20 12.76 3.52 -63.19
CA ARG A 20 13.49 4.54 -63.98
C ARG A 20 13.97 3.88 -65.28
N ASP A 21 13.71 4.51 -66.40
CA ASP A 21 14.28 4.10 -67.71
C ASP A 21 15.72 4.58 -67.86
N GLN A 22 16.37 4.25 -68.95
CA GLN A 22 17.76 4.64 -69.27
C GLN A 22 17.94 6.16 -69.45
N SER A 23 16.84 6.89 -69.68
CA SER A 23 16.82 8.35 -69.82
C SER A 23 16.63 9.04 -68.46
N GLY A 24 16.39 8.29 -67.35
CA GLY A 24 16.11 8.82 -66.01
C GLY A 24 14.65 9.16 -65.78
N ALA A 25 13.76 8.95 -66.72
CA ALA A 25 12.32 9.18 -66.56
C ALA A 25 11.68 8.12 -65.67
N GLU A 26 10.84 8.58 -64.72
CA GLU A 26 10.14 7.70 -63.78
C GLU A 26 8.78 7.29 -64.35
N SER A 27 8.53 5.99 -64.44
CA SER A 27 7.24 5.42 -64.82
C SER A 27 6.70 4.49 -63.71
N LYS A 28 5.39 4.45 -63.54
CA LYS A 28 4.74 3.51 -62.61
C LYS A 28 4.35 2.26 -63.36
N VAL A 29 4.88 1.13 -62.92
CA VAL A 29 4.59 -0.19 -63.47
C VAL A 29 3.89 -1.02 -62.38
N GLU A 30 2.96 -1.87 -62.82
CA GLU A 30 2.29 -2.80 -61.95
C GLU A 30 3.29 -3.75 -61.25
N SER A 31 3.08 -3.95 -59.95
CA SER A 31 3.88 -4.92 -59.18
C SER A 31 3.23 -6.31 -59.24
N ALA A 32 3.96 -7.35 -58.85
CA ALA A 32 3.43 -8.70 -58.72
C ALA A 32 2.24 -8.81 -57.72
N SER A 33 2.04 -7.80 -56.91
CA SER A 33 0.95 -7.73 -55.92
C SER A 33 -0.23 -6.86 -56.39
N HIS A 34 -0.23 -6.40 -57.65
CA HIS A 34 -1.29 -5.59 -58.22
C HIS A 34 -2.64 -6.30 -58.13
N GLY A 35 -3.67 -5.61 -57.59
CA GLY A 35 -5.01 -6.16 -57.39
C GLY A 35 -5.16 -7.17 -56.26
N THR A 36 -4.07 -7.52 -55.53
CA THR A 36 -4.12 -8.53 -54.48
C THR A 36 -3.92 -7.90 -53.12
N GLY A 37 -4.93 -8.02 -52.23
CA GLY A 37 -4.92 -7.49 -50.86
C GLY A 37 -4.94 -5.96 -50.83
N LYS A 38 -4.55 -5.38 -49.67
CA LYS A 38 -4.59 -3.92 -49.45
C LYS A 38 -3.46 -3.22 -50.23
N ARG A 39 -3.79 -2.14 -50.91
CA ARG A 39 -2.87 -1.40 -51.76
C ARG A 39 -1.75 -0.71 -51.02
N TRP A 40 -2.06 -0.05 -49.90
CA TRP A 40 -1.09 0.77 -49.15
C TRP A 40 -0.54 0.00 -47.97
N ARG A 41 0.78 0.01 -47.77
CA ARG A 41 1.46 -0.62 -46.63
C ARG A 41 2.26 0.46 -45.91
N ALA A 42 1.90 0.70 -44.65
CA ALA A 42 2.71 1.49 -43.73
C ALA A 42 3.67 0.56 -42.97
N ARG A 43 4.93 0.96 -42.87
CA ARG A 43 5.96 0.25 -42.13
C ARG A 43 6.74 1.21 -41.24
N TYR A 44 7.22 0.70 -40.13
CA TYR A 44 8.15 1.40 -39.23
C TYR A 44 9.05 0.38 -38.55
N VAL A 45 10.13 0.88 -37.94
CA VAL A 45 11.06 0.11 -37.12
C VAL A 45 10.94 0.58 -35.69
N ASP A 46 10.76 -0.36 -34.74
CA ASP A 46 10.70 -0.05 -33.32
C ASP A 46 12.10 0.19 -32.69
N ASP A 47 12.14 0.57 -31.41
CA ASP A 47 13.37 0.82 -30.68
C ASP A 47 14.27 -0.42 -30.51
N GLN A 48 13.69 -1.63 -30.73
CA GLN A 48 14.42 -2.91 -30.74
C GLN A 48 14.87 -3.33 -32.14
N SER A 49 14.78 -2.41 -33.10
CA SER A 49 15.14 -2.65 -34.52
C SER A 49 14.29 -3.70 -35.23
N ARG A 50 13.07 -3.98 -34.72
CA ARG A 50 12.11 -4.87 -35.36
C ARG A 50 11.24 -4.07 -36.33
N GLU A 51 11.03 -4.63 -37.54
CA GLU A 51 10.16 -4.03 -38.56
C GLU A 51 8.70 -4.47 -38.35
N HIS A 52 7.80 -3.49 -38.32
CA HIS A 52 6.37 -3.67 -38.22
C HIS A 52 5.71 -3.11 -39.51
N ALA A 53 4.72 -3.81 -40.02
CA ALA A 53 4.00 -3.37 -41.21
C ALA A 53 2.49 -3.62 -41.06
N ARG A 54 1.67 -2.69 -41.64
CA ARG A 54 0.21 -2.81 -41.68
C ARG A 54 -0.32 -2.35 -43.02
N GLY A 55 -1.27 -3.12 -43.59
CA GLY A 55 -1.90 -2.80 -44.86
C GLY A 55 -3.15 -1.94 -44.71
N PHE A 56 -3.38 -1.02 -45.66
CA PHE A 56 -4.52 -0.11 -45.69
C PHE A 56 -5.08 -0.01 -47.13
N GLU A 57 -6.36 0.33 -47.27
CA GLU A 57 -6.98 0.55 -48.59
C GLU A 57 -6.67 1.95 -49.11
N ARG A 58 -6.57 2.95 -48.25
CA ARG A 58 -6.30 4.35 -48.60
C ARG A 58 -4.94 4.80 -48.04
N LYS A 59 -4.23 5.58 -48.85
CA LYS A 59 -2.93 6.17 -48.48
C LYS A 59 -3.03 7.06 -47.24
N ALA A 60 -4.10 7.87 -47.16
CA ALA A 60 -4.32 8.78 -46.03
C ALA A 60 -4.46 8.04 -44.69
N ASP A 61 -5.10 6.86 -44.68
CA ASP A 61 -5.25 6.04 -43.49
C ASP A 61 -3.92 5.41 -43.05
N ALA A 62 -3.12 4.97 -44.03
CA ALA A 62 -1.77 4.47 -43.81
C ALA A 62 -0.87 5.56 -43.19
N GLN A 63 -0.94 6.80 -43.73
CA GLN A 63 -0.14 7.92 -43.25
C GLN A 63 -0.57 8.32 -41.86
N ARG A 64 -1.85 8.52 -41.58
CA ARG A 64 -2.37 8.86 -40.26
C ARG A 64 -1.97 7.85 -39.18
N TRP A 65 -2.06 6.56 -39.53
CA TRP A 65 -1.62 5.50 -38.65
C TRP A 65 -0.12 5.60 -38.36
N LEU A 66 0.70 5.80 -39.40
CA LEU A 66 2.15 5.92 -39.26
C LEU A 66 2.54 7.15 -38.41
N ASP A 67 1.88 8.29 -38.62
CA ASP A 67 2.12 9.51 -37.88
C ASP A 67 1.77 9.32 -36.38
N SER A 68 0.70 8.58 -36.05
CA SER A 68 0.36 8.23 -34.67
C SER A 68 1.41 7.34 -34.00
N ILE A 69 1.99 6.39 -34.73
CA ILE A 69 3.06 5.52 -34.23
C ILE A 69 4.35 6.33 -34.02
N VAL A 70 4.75 7.16 -34.98
CA VAL A 70 5.94 8.01 -34.83
C VAL A 70 5.79 8.98 -33.66
N SER A 71 4.62 9.60 -33.50
CA SER A 71 4.32 10.45 -32.36
C SER A 71 4.43 9.67 -31.05
N SER A 72 3.90 8.46 -30.96
CA SER A 72 3.98 7.64 -29.75
C SER A 72 5.42 7.19 -29.43
N GLN A 73 6.26 6.95 -30.45
CA GLN A 73 7.68 6.67 -30.26
C GLN A 73 8.44 7.91 -29.70
N VAL A 74 8.15 9.08 -30.24
CA VAL A 74 8.78 10.35 -29.78
C VAL A 74 8.37 10.70 -28.35
N THR A 75 7.11 10.48 -27.99
CA THR A 75 6.59 10.74 -26.63
C THR A 75 6.93 9.64 -25.61
N GLY A 76 7.54 8.52 -26.05
CA GLY A 76 7.89 7.39 -25.19
C GLY A 76 6.69 6.50 -24.83
N ASN A 77 5.51 6.74 -25.41
CA ASN A 77 4.27 6.00 -25.16
C ASN A 77 4.06 4.84 -26.17
N TYR A 78 5.06 4.54 -26.97
CA TYR A 78 4.97 3.45 -27.94
C TYR A 78 4.85 2.10 -27.24
N VAL A 79 3.85 1.33 -27.65
CA VAL A 79 3.62 -0.06 -27.24
C VAL A 79 3.72 -0.95 -28.48
N ASP A 80 4.52 -2.00 -28.40
CA ASP A 80 4.56 -3.03 -29.43
C ASP A 80 3.15 -3.65 -29.54
N PRO A 81 2.52 -3.61 -30.73
CA PRO A 81 1.20 -4.18 -30.95
C PRO A 81 1.07 -5.67 -30.59
N GLN A 82 2.18 -6.42 -30.58
CA GLN A 82 2.18 -7.82 -30.17
C GLN A 82 2.16 -7.95 -28.64
N LEU A 83 2.96 -7.12 -27.94
CA LEU A 83 2.99 -7.10 -26.49
C LEU A 83 1.66 -6.61 -25.89
N GLY A 84 1.03 -5.63 -26.54
CA GLY A 84 -0.27 -5.10 -26.12
C GLY A 84 -1.44 -6.10 -26.22
N LYS A 85 -1.28 -7.23 -26.90
CA LYS A 85 -2.32 -8.29 -27.00
C LYS A 85 -2.49 -9.11 -25.73
N ILE A 86 -1.53 -9.09 -24.82
CA ILE A 86 -1.64 -9.81 -23.55
C ILE A 86 -2.83 -9.25 -22.74
N THR A 87 -3.66 -10.13 -22.18
CA THR A 87 -4.78 -9.71 -21.35
C THR A 87 -4.30 -9.28 -19.95
N PHE A 88 -5.11 -8.44 -19.26
CA PHE A 88 -4.82 -8.06 -17.89
C PHE A 88 -4.58 -9.28 -16.99
N ALA A 89 -5.43 -10.29 -17.07
CA ALA A 89 -5.32 -11.49 -16.24
C ALA A 89 -4.03 -12.29 -16.51
N SER A 90 -3.62 -12.41 -17.79
CA SER A 90 -2.38 -13.08 -18.17
C SER A 90 -1.14 -12.30 -17.72
N PHE A 91 -1.14 -10.99 -17.91
CA PHE A 91 -0.07 -10.12 -17.43
C PHE A 91 0.05 -10.16 -15.90
N TYR A 92 -1.08 -10.07 -15.18
CA TYR A 92 -1.08 -10.17 -13.73
C TYR A 92 -0.44 -11.46 -13.25
N ARG A 93 -0.81 -12.62 -13.83
CA ARG A 93 -0.27 -13.92 -13.44
C ARG A 93 1.24 -13.99 -13.65
N GLU A 94 1.73 -13.51 -14.78
CA GLU A 94 3.15 -13.49 -15.10
C GLU A 94 3.92 -12.51 -14.20
N TRP A 95 3.39 -11.28 -14.04
CA TRP A 95 4.03 -10.26 -13.24
C TRP A 95 4.04 -10.63 -11.74
N SER A 96 2.93 -11.15 -11.22
CA SER A 96 2.81 -11.53 -9.82
C SER A 96 3.76 -12.66 -9.42
N SER A 97 4.06 -13.59 -10.31
CA SER A 97 5.01 -14.69 -10.05
C SER A 97 6.44 -14.22 -9.82
N ARG A 98 6.79 -13.02 -10.30
CA ARG A 98 8.11 -12.39 -10.13
C ARG A 98 8.21 -11.50 -8.89
N GLN A 99 7.12 -11.35 -8.13
CA GLN A 99 7.09 -10.45 -6.98
C GLN A 99 7.48 -11.17 -5.69
N VAL A 100 8.29 -10.50 -4.89
CA VAL A 100 8.65 -10.98 -3.54
C VAL A 100 7.65 -10.42 -2.53
N TRP A 101 6.49 -11.08 -2.43
CA TRP A 101 5.43 -10.67 -1.53
C TRP A 101 5.26 -11.61 -0.34
N VAL A 102 4.88 -11.04 0.79
CA VAL A 102 4.37 -11.84 1.91
C VAL A 102 2.97 -12.39 1.60
N PRO A 103 2.55 -13.55 2.15
CA PRO A 103 1.29 -14.19 1.84
C PRO A 103 0.06 -13.31 1.93
N GLY A 104 -0.02 -12.41 2.92
CA GLY A 104 -1.13 -11.47 3.04
C GLY A 104 -1.20 -10.48 1.88
N THR A 105 -0.05 -10.07 1.32
CA THR A 105 -0.02 -9.23 0.10
C THR A 105 -0.45 -10.02 -1.12
N VAL A 106 0.02 -11.27 -1.26
CA VAL A 106 -0.43 -12.16 -2.36
C VAL A 106 -1.95 -12.30 -2.34
N GLN A 107 -2.54 -12.59 -1.17
CA GLN A 107 -3.99 -12.71 -1.04
C GLN A 107 -4.73 -11.42 -1.42
N ALA A 108 -4.25 -10.26 -0.94
CA ALA A 108 -4.87 -8.97 -1.24
C ALA A 108 -4.78 -8.62 -2.74
N MET A 109 -3.64 -8.91 -3.37
CA MET A 109 -3.42 -8.68 -4.80
C MET A 109 -4.28 -9.61 -5.65
N ASN A 110 -4.35 -10.91 -5.32
CA ASN A 110 -5.21 -11.87 -6.00
C ASN A 110 -6.69 -11.47 -5.88
N LEU A 111 -7.13 -11.06 -4.68
CA LEU A 111 -8.50 -10.60 -4.46
C LEU A 111 -8.84 -9.36 -5.32
N ALA A 112 -7.91 -8.43 -5.44
CA ALA A 112 -8.07 -7.25 -6.27
C ALA A 112 -8.08 -7.61 -7.77
N ALA A 113 -7.11 -8.39 -8.24
CA ALA A 113 -7.00 -8.79 -9.64
C ALA A 113 -8.18 -9.63 -10.11
N ASN A 114 -8.69 -10.55 -9.27
CA ASN A 114 -9.88 -11.36 -9.58
C ASN A 114 -11.19 -10.57 -9.55
N SER A 115 -11.18 -9.36 -8.97
CA SER A 115 -12.38 -8.51 -8.90
C SER A 115 -12.59 -7.63 -10.12
N VAL A 116 -11.61 -7.51 -11.02
CA VAL A 116 -11.73 -6.63 -12.19
C VAL A 116 -12.76 -7.17 -13.20
N THR A 117 -13.45 -6.27 -13.90
CA THR A 117 -14.40 -6.62 -14.95
C THR A 117 -13.74 -6.74 -16.34
N PHE A 118 -12.49 -6.33 -16.45
CA PHE A 118 -11.70 -6.26 -17.67
C PHE A 118 -10.55 -7.28 -17.72
N GLY A 119 -10.64 -8.36 -16.95
CA GLY A 119 -9.58 -9.37 -16.88
C GLY A 119 -9.18 -9.99 -18.22
N SER A 120 -10.14 -10.16 -19.14
CA SER A 120 -9.95 -10.70 -20.49
C SER A 120 -9.62 -9.63 -21.55
N VAL A 121 -9.65 -8.35 -21.21
CA VAL A 121 -9.34 -7.27 -22.16
C VAL A 121 -7.83 -7.22 -22.39
N ALA A 122 -7.41 -7.08 -23.64
CA ALA A 122 -6.01 -6.86 -23.99
C ALA A 122 -5.52 -5.52 -23.41
N LEU A 123 -4.32 -5.49 -22.86
CA LEU A 123 -3.79 -4.28 -22.22
C LEU A 123 -3.66 -3.11 -23.20
N GLY A 124 -3.36 -3.37 -24.48
CA GLY A 124 -3.33 -2.34 -25.53
C GLY A 124 -4.70 -1.72 -25.83
N ASP A 125 -5.79 -2.41 -25.51
CA ASP A 125 -7.17 -1.95 -25.73
C ASP A 125 -7.82 -1.41 -24.43
N LEU A 126 -7.09 -1.46 -23.30
CA LEU A 126 -7.62 -1.04 -22.00
C LEU A 126 -7.78 0.49 -21.96
N ARG A 127 -8.96 0.96 -21.56
CA ARG A 127 -9.33 2.38 -21.48
C ARG A 127 -9.77 2.77 -20.07
N PRO A 128 -9.72 4.05 -19.73
CA PRO A 128 -10.27 4.56 -18.45
C PRO A 128 -11.70 4.11 -18.18
N SER A 129 -12.57 4.04 -19.19
CA SER A 129 -13.96 3.60 -19.07
C SER A 129 -14.11 2.17 -18.53
N HIS A 130 -13.17 1.26 -18.83
CA HIS A 130 -13.17 -0.09 -18.26
C HIS A 130 -12.90 -0.04 -16.73
N VAL A 131 -11.98 0.83 -16.30
CA VAL A 131 -11.65 1.01 -14.89
C VAL A 131 -12.81 1.69 -14.15
N GLU A 132 -13.44 2.69 -14.75
CA GLU A 132 -14.64 3.35 -14.20
C GLU A 132 -15.79 2.35 -14.00
N THR A 133 -16.05 1.51 -15.00
CA THR A 133 -17.06 0.44 -14.94
C THR A 133 -16.75 -0.52 -13.78
N TRP A 134 -15.50 -0.91 -13.61
CA TRP A 134 -15.09 -1.76 -12.52
C TRP A 134 -15.26 -1.06 -11.16
N VAL A 135 -14.84 0.20 -11.01
CA VAL A 135 -15.05 0.98 -9.77
C VAL A 135 -16.53 1.08 -9.45
N LYS A 136 -17.38 1.35 -10.45
CA LYS A 136 -18.84 1.37 -10.29
C LYS A 136 -19.36 0.01 -9.81
N SER A 137 -18.92 -1.10 -10.43
CA SER A 137 -19.35 -2.44 -10.05
C SER A 137 -18.98 -2.81 -8.60
N MET A 138 -17.87 -2.28 -8.09
CA MET A 138 -17.51 -2.44 -6.68
C MET A 138 -18.37 -1.60 -5.73
N ARG A 139 -18.77 -0.39 -6.18
CA ARG A 139 -19.67 0.48 -5.42
C ARG A 139 -21.10 -0.08 -5.35
N ASP A 140 -21.55 -0.71 -6.42
CA ASP A 140 -22.89 -1.33 -6.50
C ASP A 140 -22.97 -2.60 -5.62
N LYS A 141 -21.84 -3.17 -5.21
CA LYS A 141 -21.74 -4.15 -4.12
C LYS A 141 -21.59 -3.40 -2.80
N PRO A 142 -22.02 -3.96 -1.64
CA PRO A 142 -21.88 -3.29 -0.34
C PRO A 142 -20.44 -3.31 0.17
N LEU A 143 -19.50 -2.76 -0.63
CA LEU A 143 -18.10 -2.62 -0.26
C LEU A 143 -17.82 -1.24 0.32
N GLU A 144 -17.11 -1.20 1.42
CA GLU A 144 -16.65 0.04 2.02
C GLU A 144 -15.71 0.82 1.09
N PRO A 145 -15.79 2.17 1.07
CA PRO A 145 -14.92 3.02 0.25
C PRO A 145 -13.42 2.75 0.44
N SER A 146 -13.01 2.41 1.66
CA SER A 146 -11.63 2.01 1.99
C SER A 146 -11.21 0.72 1.27
N THR A 147 -12.10 -0.25 1.19
CA THR A 147 -11.89 -1.52 0.47
C THR A 147 -11.77 -1.29 -1.04
N ILE A 148 -12.65 -0.45 -1.60
CA ILE A 148 -12.60 -0.07 -3.03
C ILE A 148 -11.26 0.60 -3.33
N ARG A 149 -10.83 1.55 -2.50
CA ARG A 149 -9.54 2.24 -2.63
C ARG A 149 -8.36 1.27 -2.58
N THR A 150 -8.37 0.33 -1.65
CA THR A 150 -7.30 -0.68 -1.52
C THR A 150 -7.22 -1.55 -2.76
N ARG A 151 -8.35 -2.08 -3.26
CA ARG A 151 -8.38 -2.88 -4.49
C ARG A 151 -7.93 -2.08 -5.71
N PHE A 152 -8.39 -0.83 -5.82
CA PHE A 152 -7.99 0.09 -6.88
C PHE A 152 -6.48 0.32 -6.88
N ASN A 153 -5.88 0.62 -5.73
CA ASN A 153 -4.43 0.83 -5.62
C ASN A 153 -3.63 -0.42 -5.97
N ASN A 154 -4.11 -1.61 -5.59
CA ASN A 154 -3.49 -2.88 -5.96
C ASN A 154 -3.51 -3.09 -7.48
N VAL A 155 -4.65 -2.91 -8.14
CA VAL A 155 -4.78 -3.01 -9.61
C VAL A 155 -3.96 -1.93 -10.31
N ARG A 156 -3.96 -0.69 -9.78
CA ARG A 156 -3.13 0.40 -10.30
C ARG A 156 -1.65 0.06 -10.28
N SER A 157 -1.17 -0.66 -9.25
CA SER A 157 0.24 -1.10 -9.21
C SER A 157 0.59 -2.06 -10.34
N VAL A 158 -0.34 -2.95 -10.72
CA VAL A 158 -0.21 -3.86 -11.86
C VAL A 158 -0.14 -3.09 -13.18
N LEU A 159 -1.07 -2.13 -13.36
CA LEU A 159 -1.14 -1.33 -14.59
C LEU A 159 0.08 -0.40 -14.74
N LYS A 160 0.59 0.15 -13.63
CA LYS A 160 1.86 0.88 -13.64
C LYS A 160 3.05 -0.02 -14.01
N ALA A 161 3.06 -1.28 -13.58
CA ALA A 161 4.07 -2.24 -14.02
C ALA A 161 3.94 -2.54 -15.52
N ALA A 162 2.72 -2.72 -16.04
CA ALA A 162 2.48 -2.91 -17.47
C ALA A 162 2.94 -1.71 -18.30
N LYS A 163 2.71 -0.48 -17.81
CA LYS A 163 3.24 0.75 -18.47
C LYS A 163 4.76 0.78 -18.44
N ARG A 164 5.40 0.49 -17.31
CA ARG A 164 6.87 0.41 -17.21
C ARG A 164 7.47 -0.63 -18.15
N ASP A 165 6.79 -1.79 -18.28
CA ASP A 165 7.23 -2.88 -19.15
C ASP A 165 6.84 -2.63 -20.65
N LYS A 166 6.32 -1.42 -20.99
CA LYS A 166 5.90 -1.00 -22.33
C LYS A 166 4.85 -1.92 -22.98
N VAL A 167 4.03 -2.55 -22.16
CA VAL A 167 2.88 -3.37 -22.59
C VAL A 167 1.61 -2.51 -22.66
N LEU A 168 1.59 -1.42 -21.90
CA LEU A 168 0.52 -0.43 -21.81
C LEU A 168 1.09 0.97 -22.09
N GLY A 169 0.48 1.74 -22.98
CA GLY A 169 0.95 3.09 -23.35
C GLY A 169 0.66 4.10 -22.26
N ASP A 170 -0.60 4.22 -21.87
CA ASP A 170 -1.06 5.18 -20.88
C ASP A 170 -1.68 4.46 -19.67
N ASP A 171 -1.56 5.07 -18.48
CA ASP A 171 -2.16 4.52 -17.26
C ASP A 171 -3.69 4.82 -17.25
N PRO A 172 -4.55 3.82 -17.48
CA PRO A 172 -6.00 4.04 -17.53
C PRO A 172 -6.60 4.33 -16.14
N THR A 173 -5.80 4.33 -15.10
CA THR A 173 -6.24 4.70 -13.74
C THR A 173 -6.07 6.19 -13.44
N GLU A 174 -5.42 6.95 -14.33
CA GLU A 174 -5.26 8.39 -14.15
C GLU A 174 -6.62 9.10 -14.26
N GLY A 175 -6.85 10.08 -13.38
CA GLY A 175 -8.10 10.86 -13.36
C GLY A 175 -9.32 10.12 -12.81
N ILE A 176 -9.25 8.84 -12.49
CA ILE A 176 -10.39 8.08 -11.95
C ILE A 176 -10.79 8.57 -10.57
N THR A 177 -12.04 8.95 -10.43
CA THR A 177 -12.61 9.38 -9.14
C THR A 177 -13.10 8.18 -8.34
N LEU A 178 -12.57 8.03 -7.14
CA LEU A 178 -12.99 6.99 -6.19
C LEU A 178 -14.07 7.51 -5.23
N PRO A 179 -14.94 6.63 -4.71
CA PRO A 179 -15.87 6.97 -3.66
C PRO A 179 -15.13 7.62 -2.48
N ARG A 180 -15.66 8.75 -2.00
CA ARG A 180 -15.12 9.44 -0.84
C ARG A 180 -15.70 8.85 0.44
N GLN A 181 -14.86 8.58 1.41
CA GLN A 181 -15.31 8.33 2.77
C GLN A 181 -15.78 9.67 3.36
N ARG A 182 -16.97 9.70 3.97
CA ARG A 182 -17.44 10.92 4.64
C ARG A 182 -16.47 11.32 5.75
N ARG A 183 -16.21 12.62 5.89
CA ARG A 183 -15.27 13.13 6.91
C ARG A 183 -15.66 12.73 8.33
N SER A 184 -16.96 12.64 8.62
CA SER A 184 -17.50 12.17 9.90
C SER A 184 -17.23 10.68 10.18
N GLU A 185 -17.18 9.85 9.11
CA GLU A 185 -16.89 8.42 9.20
C GLU A 185 -15.37 8.12 9.21
N ALA A 186 -14.57 9.09 8.71
CA ALA A 186 -13.11 9.03 8.71
C ALA A 186 -12.48 9.57 10.00
N ALA A 187 -13.26 10.21 10.88
CA ALA A 187 -12.77 10.67 12.16
C ALA A 187 -12.32 9.45 12.99
N MET A 188 -11.06 9.45 13.38
CA MET A 188 -10.50 8.40 14.24
C MET A 188 -11.29 8.39 15.55
N ARG A 189 -11.96 7.28 15.83
CA ARG A 189 -12.61 7.06 17.11
C ARG A 189 -11.57 6.48 18.07
N ILE A 190 -11.44 7.10 19.23
CA ILE A 190 -10.50 6.68 20.27
C ILE A 190 -11.34 6.34 21.51
N PRO A 191 -11.21 5.13 22.08
CA PRO A 191 -11.91 4.79 23.31
C PRO A 191 -11.47 5.70 24.45
N THR A 192 -12.41 6.01 25.35
CA THR A 192 -12.09 6.73 26.59
C THR A 192 -11.40 5.80 27.58
N THR A 193 -10.74 6.39 28.59
CA THR A 193 -10.12 5.63 29.70
C THR A 193 -11.14 4.74 30.41
N GLU A 194 -12.36 5.25 30.61
CA GLU A 194 -13.46 4.50 31.19
C GLU A 194 -13.85 3.28 30.36
N GLN A 195 -14.00 3.46 29.05
CA GLN A 195 -14.32 2.38 28.11
C GLN A 195 -13.24 1.31 28.05
N VAL A 196 -11.96 1.70 28.11
CA VAL A 196 -10.84 0.75 28.23
C VAL A 196 -10.91 0.01 29.57
N GLY A 197 -11.22 0.71 30.66
CA GLY A 197 -11.43 0.10 31.98
C GLY A 197 -12.57 -0.93 31.98
N ASP A 198 -13.68 -0.64 31.30
CA ASP A 198 -14.79 -1.59 31.14
C ASP A 198 -14.37 -2.84 30.36
N LEU A 199 -13.63 -2.67 29.27
CA LEU A 199 -13.11 -3.78 28.47
C LEU A 199 -12.18 -4.68 29.31
N LEU A 200 -11.32 -4.11 30.16
CA LEU A 200 -10.43 -4.86 31.05
C LEU A 200 -11.22 -5.63 32.10
N ARG A 201 -12.20 -5.01 32.75
CA ARG A 201 -13.03 -5.65 33.80
C ARG A 201 -13.92 -6.75 33.29
N CYS A 202 -14.41 -6.64 32.04
CA CYS A 202 -15.35 -7.56 31.44
C CYS A 202 -14.69 -8.64 30.56
N ALA A 203 -13.38 -8.55 30.34
CA ALA A 203 -12.62 -9.57 29.64
C ALA A 203 -12.46 -10.82 30.53
N ASP A 204 -12.27 -11.98 29.88
CA ASP A 204 -11.84 -13.17 30.60
C ASP A 204 -10.48 -12.90 31.27
N ASP A 205 -10.23 -13.48 32.42
CA ASP A 205 -9.01 -13.25 33.23
C ASP A 205 -7.74 -13.53 32.43
N ASP A 206 -7.75 -14.53 31.54
CA ASP A 206 -6.64 -14.87 30.67
C ASP A 206 -6.51 -13.92 29.46
N PHE A 207 -7.49 -13.03 29.22
CA PHE A 207 -7.47 -12.11 28.07
C PHE A 207 -7.26 -10.65 28.47
N SER A 208 -7.51 -10.27 29.71
CA SER A 208 -7.36 -8.88 30.19
C SER A 208 -5.94 -8.36 30.02
N ALA A 209 -4.91 -9.18 30.33
CA ALA A 209 -3.50 -8.83 30.13
C ALA A 209 -3.15 -8.58 28.64
N PHE A 210 -3.79 -9.30 27.70
CA PHE A 210 -3.62 -9.05 26.27
C PHE A 210 -4.21 -7.70 25.85
N ILE A 211 -5.39 -7.35 26.35
CA ILE A 211 -6.01 -6.04 26.16
C ILE A 211 -5.09 -4.93 26.69
N ALA A 212 -4.56 -5.12 27.90
CA ALA A 212 -3.67 -4.15 28.54
C ALA A 212 -2.38 -3.91 27.74
N LEU A 213 -1.78 -4.96 27.17
CA LEU A 213 -0.64 -4.82 26.26
C LEU A 213 -0.96 -3.95 25.05
N CYS A 214 -2.13 -4.12 24.45
CA CYS A 214 -2.56 -3.30 23.32
C CYS A 214 -2.87 -1.85 23.71
N ALA A 215 -3.48 -1.65 24.91
CA ALA A 215 -3.93 -0.34 25.39
C ALA A 215 -2.84 0.51 26.01
N PHE A 216 -1.85 -0.10 26.68
CA PHE A 216 -0.81 0.60 27.46
C PHE A 216 0.62 0.33 26.96
N GLY A 217 0.80 -0.63 26.06
CA GLY A 217 2.04 -0.87 25.34
C GLY A 217 1.95 -0.54 23.86
N GLY A 218 0.75 -0.29 23.34
CA GLY A 218 0.52 0.07 21.94
C GLY A 218 0.88 -1.04 20.95
N LEU A 219 0.87 -2.31 21.35
CA LEU A 219 1.22 -3.43 20.48
C LEU A 219 0.13 -3.68 19.43
N ARG A 220 0.57 -4.13 18.26
CA ARG A 220 -0.36 -4.72 17.29
C ARG A 220 -0.75 -6.11 17.74
N LEU A 221 -1.93 -6.60 17.36
CA LEU A 221 -2.41 -7.94 17.68
C LEU A 221 -1.33 -9.01 17.48
N GLY A 222 -0.71 -9.05 16.30
CA GLY A 222 0.31 -10.06 15.98
C GLY A 222 1.60 -9.90 16.78
N GLU A 223 1.95 -8.69 17.21
CA GLU A 223 3.10 -8.43 18.07
C GLU A 223 2.81 -8.91 19.50
N ALA A 224 1.66 -8.57 20.06
CA ALA A 224 1.25 -9.02 21.40
C ALA A 224 1.15 -10.55 21.47
N ALA A 225 0.56 -11.18 20.45
CA ALA A 225 0.45 -12.63 20.39
C ALA A 225 1.79 -13.36 20.25
N ALA A 226 2.82 -12.71 19.69
CA ALA A 226 4.14 -13.28 19.49
C ALA A 226 5.13 -13.03 20.64
N LEU A 227 4.67 -12.47 21.75
CA LEU A 227 5.53 -12.27 22.94
C LEU A 227 5.87 -13.61 23.58
N ARG A 228 7.11 -13.69 24.04
CA ARG A 228 7.60 -14.75 24.92
C ARG A 228 7.77 -14.19 26.33
N VAL A 229 7.84 -15.05 27.33
CA VAL A 229 8.10 -14.63 28.70
C VAL A 229 9.45 -13.92 28.79
N SER A 230 10.47 -14.40 28.07
CA SER A 230 11.82 -13.79 27.97
C SER A 230 11.85 -12.38 27.35
N ASP A 231 10.78 -11.98 26.66
CA ASP A 231 10.70 -10.62 26.10
C ASP A 231 10.33 -9.56 27.16
N VAL A 232 9.83 -9.99 28.34
CA VAL A 232 9.43 -9.10 29.43
C VAL A 232 10.55 -9.00 30.48
N ASN A 233 11.13 -7.82 30.60
CA ASN A 233 12.05 -7.52 31.70
C ASN A 233 11.29 -6.85 32.84
N PHE A 234 10.93 -7.62 33.86
CA PHE A 234 10.14 -7.18 34.99
C PHE A 234 10.86 -6.11 35.83
N LEU A 235 12.18 -6.24 36.02
CA LEU A 235 12.98 -5.30 36.82
C LEU A 235 13.12 -3.93 36.15
N ARG A 236 13.36 -3.94 34.82
CA ARG A 236 13.48 -2.69 34.05
C ARG A 236 12.15 -2.17 33.51
N ARG A 237 11.09 -2.94 33.66
CA ARG A 237 9.76 -2.65 33.09
C ARG A 237 9.82 -2.40 31.57
N GLU A 238 10.53 -3.28 30.87
CA GLU A 238 10.73 -3.22 29.43
C GLU A 238 10.11 -4.42 28.76
N ILE A 239 9.50 -4.21 27.58
CA ILE A 239 8.96 -5.29 26.75
C ILE A 239 9.60 -5.19 25.37
N ARG A 240 10.28 -6.25 24.92
CA ARG A 240 10.94 -6.32 23.61
C ARG A 240 9.99 -6.86 22.55
N VAL A 241 9.69 -6.07 21.54
CA VAL A 241 8.86 -6.46 20.39
C VAL A 241 9.76 -6.83 19.25
N GLN A 242 10.00 -8.13 19.05
CA GLN A 242 10.93 -8.67 18.05
C GLN A 242 10.25 -9.56 17.01
N ARG A 243 9.00 -9.95 17.24
CA ARG A 243 8.26 -10.91 16.44
C ARG A 243 6.80 -10.48 16.26
N GLN A 244 6.16 -11.05 15.25
CA GLN A 244 4.71 -11.00 15.08
C GLN A 244 4.19 -12.35 14.62
N VAL A 245 2.99 -12.69 15.07
CA VAL A 245 2.21 -13.81 14.54
C VAL A 245 1.49 -13.37 13.28
N GLN A 246 1.59 -14.16 12.23
CA GLN A 246 0.82 -14.03 11.02
C GLN A 246 0.21 -15.38 10.65
N ARG A 247 -0.99 -15.37 10.06
CA ARG A 247 -1.59 -16.61 9.58
C ARG A 247 -1.17 -16.84 8.13
N ALA A 248 -0.58 -18.00 7.84
CA ALA A 248 -0.24 -18.41 6.49
C ALA A 248 -1.48 -18.94 5.74
N ASN A 249 -1.38 -19.09 4.42
CA ASN A 249 -2.36 -19.80 3.62
C ASN A 249 -2.53 -21.22 4.17
N GLY A 250 -3.77 -21.64 4.40
CA GLY A 250 -4.07 -22.96 5.00
C GLY A 250 -4.23 -22.95 6.53
N GLY A 251 -4.03 -21.79 7.18
CA GLY A 251 -4.36 -21.63 8.60
C GLY A 251 -3.21 -21.86 9.57
N ALA A 252 -2.02 -22.26 9.11
CA ALA A 252 -0.84 -22.43 9.96
C ALA A 252 -0.40 -21.08 10.56
N VAL A 253 0.10 -21.14 11.79
CA VAL A 253 0.70 -19.99 12.47
C VAL A 253 2.13 -19.79 11.93
N GLU A 254 2.46 -18.57 11.55
CA GLU A 254 3.75 -18.19 11.04
C GLU A 254 4.33 -17.06 11.88
N ILE A 255 5.55 -17.26 12.38
CA ILE A 255 6.28 -16.29 13.19
C ILE A 255 7.23 -15.53 12.25
N ARG A 256 7.15 -14.21 12.28
CA ARG A 256 7.97 -13.32 11.44
C ARG A 256 8.50 -12.14 12.24
N ALA A 257 9.51 -11.47 11.70
CA ALA A 257 9.89 -10.14 12.15
C ALA A 257 8.71 -9.17 12.04
N PRO A 258 8.62 -8.14 12.88
CA PRO A 258 7.61 -7.11 12.78
C PRO A 258 7.65 -6.40 11.41
N LYS A 259 6.50 -5.92 10.94
CA LYS A 259 6.41 -5.21 9.66
C LYS A 259 7.34 -3.99 9.65
N TYR A 260 8.02 -3.79 8.52
CA TYR A 260 8.90 -2.63 8.28
C TYR A 260 10.08 -2.51 9.24
N GLY A 261 10.56 -3.61 9.80
CA GLY A 261 11.68 -3.59 10.76
C GLY A 261 11.33 -2.84 12.05
N SER A 262 10.07 -2.87 12.49
CA SER A 262 9.60 -2.14 13.66
C SER A 262 9.91 -2.84 15.00
N GLU A 263 11.05 -3.52 15.08
CA GLU A 263 11.58 -4.03 16.33
C GLU A 263 11.83 -2.86 17.29
N ARG A 264 11.41 -3.02 18.53
CA ARG A 264 11.51 -1.95 19.53
C ARG A 264 11.41 -2.47 20.95
N THR A 265 11.88 -1.66 21.89
CA THR A 265 11.61 -1.82 23.31
C THR A 265 10.51 -0.85 23.73
N ILE A 266 9.52 -1.34 24.46
CA ILE A 266 8.45 -0.57 25.07
C ILE A 266 8.78 -0.40 26.56
N PHE A 267 8.68 0.82 27.05
CA PHE A 267 8.77 1.12 28.49
C PHE A 267 7.36 1.00 29.07
N ALA A 268 7.12 -0.06 29.85
CA ALA A 268 5.79 -0.39 30.35
C ALA A 268 5.52 0.28 31.70
N PRO A 269 4.29 0.74 31.98
CA PRO A 269 3.91 1.21 33.29
C PRO A 269 3.93 0.05 34.30
N ALA A 270 4.16 0.36 35.60
CA ALA A 270 4.26 -0.64 36.67
C ALA A 270 3.03 -1.57 36.70
N GLY A 271 1.81 -1.01 36.65
CA GLY A 271 0.59 -1.80 36.68
C GLY A 271 0.42 -2.78 35.49
N LEU A 272 0.99 -2.47 34.30
CA LEU A 272 1.01 -3.44 33.20
C LEU A 272 1.96 -4.61 33.48
N ILE A 273 3.12 -4.32 34.09
CA ILE A 273 4.09 -5.34 34.47
C ILE A 273 3.54 -6.25 35.57
N ASP A 274 2.86 -5.68 36.58
CA ASP A 274 2.22 -6.44 37.65
C ASP A 274 1.14 -7.37 37.09
N MET A 275 0.28 -6.86 36.21
CA MET A 275 -0.74 -7.66 35.51
C MET A 275 -0.14 -8.79 34.68
N LEU A 276 1.00 -8.56 34.02
CA LEU A 276 1.70 -9.61 33.27
C LEU A 276 2.33 -10.65 34.19
N ALA A 277 2.84 -10.26 35.36
CA ALA A 277 3.36 -11.19 36.35
C ALA A 277 2.28 -12.11 36.89
N GLU A 278 1.12 -11.56 37.26
CA GLU A 278 -0.06 -12.31 37.70
C GLU A 278 -0.57 -13.25 36.62
N TYR A 279 -0.62 -12.76 35.37
CA TYR A 279 -1.01 -13.57 34.22
C TYR A 279 -0.06 -14.77 34.02
N ILE A 280 1.26 -14.55 34.06
CA ILE A 280 2.25 -15.62 33.89
C ILE A 280 2.12 -16.65 35.01
N GLN A 281 1.94 -16.22 36.25
CA GLN A 281 1.76 -17.10 37.39
C GLN A 281 0.52 -17.98 37.23
N SER A 282 -0.58 -17.43 36.74
CA SER A 282 -1.90 -18.10 36.70
C SER A 282 -2.13 -18.91 35.41
N TRP A 283 -1.61 -18.46 34.28
CA TRP A 283 -2.03 -18.97 32.96
C TRP A 283 -0.88 -19.45 32.07
N CYS A 284 0.36 -19.02 32.33
CA CYS A 284 1.50 -19.36 31.50
C CYS A 284 2.39 -20.39 32.18
N CYS A 285 1.94 -21.63 32.25
CA CYS A 285 2.65 -22.72 32.92
C CYS A 285 3.99 -23.06 32.27
N GLY A 286 4.93 -23.57 33.08
CA GLY A 286 6.25 -24.03 32.64
C GLY A 286 7.40 -23.13 33.06
N SER A 287 8.63 -23.66 33.00
CA SER A 287 9.85 -22.96 33.39
C SER A 287 10.67 -22.42 32.23
N ASP A 288 10.36 -22.82 30.98
CA ASP A 288 11.07 -22.34 29.80
C ASP A 288 10.85 -20.83 29.62
N PRO A 289 11.86 -19.97 29.69
CA PRO A 289 11.73 -18.55 29.48
C PRO A 289 11.31 -18.19 28.05
N ASP A 290 11.58 -19.06 27.08
CA ASP A 290 11.25 -18.86 25.68
C ASP A 290 9.85 -19.34 25.27
N ARG A 291 9.06 -19.85 26.24
CA ARG A 291 7.65 -20.19 26.00
C ARG A 291 6.85 -18.95 25.60
N TRP A 292 5.82 -19.18 24.80
CA TRP A 292 4.88 -18.12 24.41
C TRP A 292 4.17 -17.56 25.64
N LEU A 293 4.03 -16.25 25.67
CA LEU A 293 3.23 -15.59 26.72
C LEU A 293 1.75 -15.97 26.62
N TYR A 294 1.26 -16.13 25.38
CA TYR A 294 -0.12 -16.50 25.08
C TYR A 294 -0.16 -17.80 24.24
N PRO A 295 0.06 -18.97 24.87
CA PRO A 295 0.02 -20.24 24.17
C PRO A 295 -1.43 -20.62 23.85
N GLY A 296 -1.63 -21.17 22.65
CA GLY A 296 -2.86 -21.86 22.27
C GLY A 296 -2.84 -23.34 22.70
N GLU A 297 -3.93 -24.04 22.48
CA GLU A 297 -4.07 -25.47 22.85
C GLU A 297 -3.05 -26.39 22.16
N SER A 298 -2.61 -26.03 20.94
CA SER A 298 -1.60 -26.77 20.19
C SER A 298 -0.15 -26.43 20.56
N GLY A 299 0.08 -25.51 21.52
CA GLY A 299 1.40 -24.99 21.85
C GLY A 299 1.88 -23.85 20.97
N ASP A 300 1.20 -23.56 19.87
CA ASP A 300 1.43 -22.37 19.04
C ASP A 300 0.91 -21.12 19.75
N PRO A 301 1.45 -19.91 19.44
CA PRO A 301 0.92 -18.70 20.01
C PRO A 301 -0.47 -18.38 19.49
N TRP A 302 -1.23 -17.61 20.25
CA TRP A 302 -2.53 -17.13 19.77
C TRP A 302 -2.41 -16.45 18.41
N HIS A 303 -3.41 -16.62 17.59
CA HIS A 303 -3.49 -16.02 16.27
C HIS A 303 -4.75 -15.14 16.13
N GLN A 304 -4.88 -14.47 15.01
CA GLN A 304 -5.95 -13.51 14.74
C GLN A 304 -7.37 -14.03 15.04
N ASN A 305 -7.66 -15.31 14.74
CA ASN A 305 -9.01 -15.86 14.97
C ASN A 305 -9.28 -16.07 16.47
N THR A 306 -8.30 -16.63 17.19
CA THR A 306 -8.38 -16.84 18.65
C THR A 306 -8.58 -15.51 19.36
N VAL A 307 -7.72 -14.54 19.09
CA VAL A 307 -7.83 -13.19 19.66
C VAL A 307 -9.13 -12.53 19.23
N GLY A 308 -9.54 -12.65 17.98
CA GLY A 308 -10.79 -12.10 17.47
C GLY A 308 -12.04 -12.67 18.14
N TYR A 309 -12.03 -13.95 18.48
CA TYR A 309 -13.11 -14.56 19.24
C TYR A 309 -13.20 -13.98 20.66
N ARG A 310 -12.06 -13.96 21.39
CA ARG A 310 -11.98 -13.41 22.75
C ARG A 310 -12.34 -11.93 22.80
N TRP A 311 -11.87 -11.16 21.83
CA TRP A 311 -12.19 -9.73 21.69
C TRP A 311 -13.70 -9.49 21.50
N ARG A 312 -14.37 -10.30 20.64
CA ARG A 312 -15.84 -10.21 20.48
C ARG A 312 -16.58 -10.51 21.78
N LYS A 313 -16.10 -11.50 22.55
CA LYS A 313 -16.68 -11.84 23.85
C LYS A 313 -16.53 -10.69 24.85
N ALA A 314 -15.32 -10.14 25.00
CA ALA A 314 -15.02 -9.00 25.87
C ALA A 314 -15.86 -7.76 25.52
N LYS A 315 -15.93 -7.39 24.26
CA LYS A 315 -16.76 -6.25 23.78
C LYS A 315 -18.23 -6.43 24.11
N LYS A 316 -18.75 -7.64 23.92
CA LYS A 316 -20.15 -7.95 24.21
C LYS A 316 -20.44 -7.82 25.70
N ALA A 317 -19.57 -8.34 26.55
CA ALA A 317 -19.70 -8.26 28.00
C ALA A 317 -19.60 -6.81 28.50
N ALA A 318 -18.68 -6.02 27.94
CA ALA A 318 -18.50 -4.59 28.24
C ALA A 318 -19.57 -3.68 27.59
N LYS A 319 -20.47 -4.20 26.74
CA LYS A 319 -21.39 -3.42 25.92
C LYS A 319 -20.72 -2.37 25.01
N GLN A 320 -19.48 -2.66 24.56
CA GLN A 320 -18.60 -1.79 23.80
C GLN A 320 -18.42 -2.34 22.36
N LEU A 321 -19.51 -2.54 21.62
CA LEU A 321 -19.54 -3.30 20.36
C LEU A 321 -18.78 -2.65 19.19
N ASP A 322 -18.63 -1.35 19.21
CA ASP A 322 -18.12 -0.56 18.09
C ASP A 322 -16.57 -0.60 17.97
N TRP A 323 -15.86 -1.03 19.02
CA TRP A 323 -14.40 -0.96 19.06
C TRP A 323 -13.73 -2.14 18.35
N HIS A 324 -12.65 -1.82 17.64
CA HIS A 324 -11.70 -2.80 17.13
C HIS A 324 -10.51 -2.89 18.09
N LEU A 325 -9.85 -4.04 18.13
CA LEU A 325 -8.67 -4.21 19.00
C LEU A 325 -7.56 -3.18 18.66
N HIS A 326 -7.46 -2.78 17.40
CA HIS A 326 -6.49 -1.78 16.96
C HIS A 326 -6.75 -0.38 17.51
N ASP A 327 -7.98 -0.08 17.93
CA ASP A 327 -8.35 1.21 18.51
C ASP A 327 -7.70 1.42 19.89
N LEU A 328 -7.35 0.32 20.59
CA LEU A 328 -6.55 0.38 21.82
C LEU A 328 -5.14 0.94 21.58
N ARG A 329 -4.55 0.64 20.42
CA ARG A 329 -3.28 1.25 20.03
C ARG A 329 -3.44 2.74 19.69
N HIS A 330 -4.58 3.13 19.13
CA HIS A 330 -4.91 4.56 18.96
C HIS A 330 -5.10 5.25 20.32
N PHE A 331 -5.69 4.58 21.29
CA PHE A 331 -5.78 5.05 22.66
C PHE A 331 -4.39 5.30 23.28
N TYR A 332 -3.46 4.35 23.14
CA TYR A 332 -2.08 4.52 23.61
C TYR A 332 -1.39 5.72 22.95
N ALA A 333 -1.47 5.83 21.63
CA ALA A 333 -0.88 6.94 20.90
C ALA A 333 -1.44 8.30 21.36
N SER A 334 -2.78 8.39 21.50
CA SER A 334 -3.47 9.58 21.98
C SER A 334 -3.03 9.96 23.40
N GLY A 335 -2.90 8.98 24.28
CA GLY A 335 -2.41 9.20 25.64
C GLY A 335 -1.00 9.78 25.68
N LEU A 336 -0.07 9.25 24.87
CA LEU A 336 1.29 9.78 24.74
C LEU A 336 1.30 11.23 24.21
N ILE A 337 0.48 11.51 23.20
CA ILE A 337 0.36 12.87 22.63
C ILE A 337 -0.22 13.83 23.66
N HIS A 338 -1.26 13.43 24.38
CA HIS A 338 -1.87 14.24 25.44
C HIS A 338 -0.89 14.52 26.58
N ALA A 339 -0.04 13.53 26.91
CA ALA A 339 1.04 13.68 27.90
C ALA A 339 2.20 14.57 27.39
N GLY A 340 2.14 15.11 26.18
CA GLY A 340 3.12 16.04 25.64
C GLY A 340 4.28 15.40 24.89
N CYS A 341 4.26 14.09 24.64
CA CYS A 341 5.30 13.43 23.86
C CYS A 341 5.39 14.00 22.43
N ASP A 342 6.62 14.19 21.95
CA ASP A 342 6.88 14.62 20.59
C ASP A 342 6.61 13.51 19.55
N VAL A 343 6.57 13.91 18.27
CA VAL A 343 6.25 13.00 17.16
C VAL A 343 7.22 11.82 17.06
N VAL A 344 8.51 12.05 17.34
CA VAL A 344 9.55 11.01 17.23
C VAL A 344 9.41 10.00 18.36
N THR A 345 9.11 10.47 19.57
CA THR A 345 8.82 9.61 20.72
C THR A 345 7.61 8.72 20.46
N VAL A 346 6.50 9.29 19.97
CA VAL A 346 5.29 8.52 19.61
C VAL A 346 5.57 7.55 18.46
N GLN A 347 6.32 7.98 17.45
CA GLN A 347 6.72 7.14 16.32
C GLN A 347 7.50 5.90 16.79
N LYS A 348 8.51 6.09 17.64
CA LYS A 348 9.34 5.01 18.19
C LYS A 348 8.52 4.06 19.08
N ALA A 349 7.71 4.59 19.98
CA ALA A 349 6.85 3.80 20.86
C ALA A 349 5.88 2.90 20.06
N LEU A 350 5.33 3.43 18.98
CA LEU A 350 4.44 2.69 18.10
C LEU A 350 5.19 1.77 17.11
N GLY A 351 6.46 1.97 16.83
CA GLY A 351 7.17 1.29 15.75
C GLY A 351 6.60 1.62 14.37
N HIS A 352 6.40 2.90 14.09
CA HIS A 352 6.09 3.38 12.75
C HIS A 352 7.37 3.56 11.95
N SER A 353 7.35 3.20 10.67
CA SER A 353 8.52 3.25 9.78
C SER A 353 9.04 4.67 9.54
N SER A 354 8.21 5.69 9.73
CA SER A 354 8.59 7.09 9.61
C SER A 354 7.70 8.00 10.46
N PRO A 355 8.20 9.20 10.83
CA PRO A 355 7.38 10.24 11.47
C PRO A 355 6.16 10.64 10.64
N THR A 356 6.26 10.59 9.32
CA THR A 356 5.16 10.90 8.40
C THR A 356 3.95 9.99 8.63
N VAL A 357 4.15 8.71 8.92
CA VAL A 357 3.06 7.78 9.25
C VAL A 357 2.34 8.25 10.52
N THR A 358 3.09 8.64 11.54
CA THR A 358 2.53 9.16 12.81
C THR A 358 1.75 10.45 12.58
N LEU A 359 2.33 11.40 11.85
CA LEU A 359 1.67 12.69 11.54
C LEU A 359 0.42 12.49 10.69
N THR A 360 0.46 11.69 9.63
CA THR A 360 -0.71 11.43 8.79
C THR A 360 -1.87 10.85 9.58
N THR A 361 -1.55 10.06 10.62
CA THR A 361 -2.57 9.39 11.43
C THR A 361 -3.05 10.25 12.59
N TYR A 362 -2.16 10.97 13.27
CA TYR A 362 -2.44 11.59 14.58
C TYR A 362 -2.19 13.09 14.64
N ALA A 363 -1.82 13.79 13.54
CA ALA A 363 -1.50 15.22 13.59
C ALA A 363 -2.61 16.08 14.21
N HIS A 364 -3.87 15.69 14.01
CA HIS A 364 -5.04 16.38 14.56
C HIS A 364 -5.20 16.28 16.08
N LEU A 365 -4.45 15.40 16.75
CA LEU A 365 -4.47 15.23 18.20
C LEU A 365 -3.44 16.09 18.91
N TRP A 366 -2.42 16.61 18.19
CA TRP A 366 -1.47 17.55 18.81
C TRP A 366 -2.17 18.88 19.10
N PRO A 367 -1.99 19.47 20.29
CA PRO A 367 -2.54 20.78 20.61
C PRO A 367 -2.07 21.83 19.60
N ASN A 368 -2.91 22.85 19.38
CA ASN A 368 -2.59 23.96 18.48
C ASN A 368 -1.20 24.54 18.76
N ALA A 369 -0.43 24.72 17.69
CA ALA A 369 0.93 25.24 17.77
C ALA A 369 0.99 26.67 18.34
N ASP A 370 -0.07 27.46 18.16
CA ASP A 370 -0.11 28.88 18.48
C ASP A 370 0.15 29.17 19.96
N ASP A 371 -0.54 28.47 20.86
CA ASP A 371 -0.36 28.67 22.31
C ASP A 371 0.99 28.16 22.82
N ARG A 372 1.48 27.06 22.24
CA ARG A 372 2.80 26.53 22.58
C ARG A 372 3.93 27.44 22.11
N THR A 373 3.81 27.96 20.87
CA THR A 373 4.77 28.89 20.31
C THR A 373 4.81 30.18 21.12
N ARG A 374 3.64 30.72 21.51
CA ARG A 374 3.55 31.91 22.35
C ARG A 374 4.22 31.68 23.72
N LYS A 375 3.86 30.60 24.42
CA LYS A 375 4.47 30.29 25.73
C LYS A 375 5.98 30.08 25.66
N ALA A 376 6.46 29.36 24.63
CA ALA A 376 7.90 29.17 24.43
C ALA A 376 8.59 30.50 24.15
N ALA A 377 8.04 31.34 23.29
CA ALA A 377 8.58 32.68 22.99
C ALA A 377 8.57 33.58 24.23
N GLU A 378 7.50 33.56 25.04
CA GLU A 378 7.42 34.31 26.28
C GLU A 378 8.50 33.85 27.28
N SER A 379 8.73 32.52 27.42
CA SER A 379 9.80 32.00 28.28
C SER A 379 11.18 32.46 27.81
N MET A 380 11.48 32.32 26.50
CA MET A 380 12.74 32.78 25.93
C MET A 380 12.94 34.27 26.09
N PHE A 381 11.89 35.08 25.91
CA PHE A 381 11.96 36.52 26.10
C PHE A 381 12.22 36.89 27.56
N ALA A 382 11.52 36.25 28.50
CA ALA A 382 11.71 36.50 29.94
C ALA A 382 13.12 36.13 30.38
N GLU A 383 13.69 35.02 29.91
CA GLU A 383 15.06 34.60 30.20
C GLU A 383 16.08 35.63 29.66
N ALA A 384 15.92 36.07 28.42
CA ALA A 384 16.79 37.05 27.77
C ALA A 384 16.68 38.44 28.45
N ALA A 385 15.48 38.88 28.83
CA ALA A 385 15.26 40.14 29.54
C ALA A 385 15.86 40.13 30.95
N ALA A 386 15.77 38.99 31.65
CA ALA A 386 16.39 38.86 33.00
C ALA A 386 17.91 38.93 32.94
N ASP A 387 18.56 38.46 31.85
CA ASP A 387 20.00 38.51 31.68
C ASP A 387 20.49 39.93 31.37
N VAL A 388 19.72 40.71 30.59
CA VAL A 388 20.01 42.15 30.36
C VAL A 388 19.97 42.95 31.65
N LEU A 389 18.95 42.72 32.49
CA LEU A 389 18.81 43.43 33.77
C LEU A 389 19.92 43.05 34.79
N ARG A 390 20.41 41.82 34.78
CA ARG A 390 21.57 41.42 35.59
C ARG A 390 22.87 42.09 35.15
N THR A 391 23.03 42.23 33.83
CA THR A 391 24.24 42.84 33.22
C THR A 391 24.29 44.35 33.48
N GLU A 392 23.13 45.01 33.53
CA GLU A 392 23.07 46.47 33.84
C GLU A 392 23.27 46.73 35.36
N SER A 393 22.89 45.82 36.21
CA SER A 393 23.07 45.95 37.70
C SER A 393 24.54 45.67 38.13
N ALA A 394 25.36 45.10 37.26
CA ALA A 394 26.77 44.78 37.52
C ALA A 394 27.78 45.85 36.96
N LYS A 395 27.28 46.91 36.40
CA LYS A 395 28.04 48.10 35.98
C LYS A 395 27.79 49.24 36.98
#